data_465b2fa38b45821ac2906e0fc6a45ee3
#
_entry.id   465b2fa38b45821ac2906e0fc6a45ee3
#
_cell.length_a   1.000
_cell.length_b   1.000
_cell.length_c   1.000
_cell.angle_alpha   90.00
_cell.angle_beta   90.00
_cell.angle_gamma   90.00
#
_symmetry.space_group_name_H-M   'P 1'
#
loop_
_entity.id
_entity.type
_entity.pdbx_description
1 polymer ?
#
loop_
_entity_poly.entity_id
_entity_poly.type
_entity_poly.pdbx_seq_one_letter_code
_entity_poly.pdbx_strand_id
1 'polypeptide(L)'
;RPVLKTGALFSDVTEEYRIPAEPQPGDTVKLRLRTGRYNVDTAYLYVNNQEYEMYRVANNTLFDYYEASVEVAEEKLYYYFKVVSGKNVCFYNQIGAAKELNPFYNFQIMPGFQTPEWAKGAVMYQIFTDRFCNGDKSNDVLNDEYSYIGEHVCQVDDWNRYPAQMDVRNFYGGDLKGVWDKLDYLQDLGVEVIYFNPLFVSPSNHKYDIQDYDYIDPHFGVIVSDEGKLLSEGDQCNTHASRYMDRVTNKKNLEASNEFFAKLVEEIHKRGMKVIIDGVFNHCGSFNKWLDREHIYSTSPEQYASGAYESFNSPYHTFFKFYSNQWPDNNSYDGWWGNDTLPKLNYEEA
;
A
#
# COMPACT_ATOMS: atom_id res chain seq x y z
N ARG A 1 49.21 6.54 4.95
CA ARG A 1 47.98 7.30 5.06
C ARG A 1 46.86 6.40 5.47
N PRO A 2 45.95 6.83 6.37
CA PRO A 2 44.83 6.00 6.75
C PRO A 2 43.93 5.78 5.49
N VAL A 3 43.46 4.55 5.35
CA VAL A 3 42.50 4.18 4.32
C VAL A 3 41.19 4.95 4.58
N LEU A 4 40.54 5.47 3.54
CA LEU A 4 39.21 6.09 3.67
C LEU A 4 38.23 5.05 4.24
N LYS A 5 37.68 5.31 5.41
CA LYS A 5 36.71 4.45 6.10
C LYS A 5 35.30 4.76 5.56
N THR A 6 34.93 4.19 4.42
CA THR A 6 33.64 4.42 3.78
C THR A 6 32.45 4.06 4.66
N GLY A 7 32.55 3.04 5.51
CA GLY A 7 31.50 2.69 6.47
C GLY A 7 31.27 3.71 7.60
N ALA A 8 32.17 4.73 7.74
CA ALA A 8 31.97 5.81 8.69
C ALA A 8 31.22 7.01 8.06
N LEU A 9 31.11 7.06 6.73
CA LEU A 9 30.33 8.07 6.03
C LEU A 9 28.84 7.81 6.30
N PHE A 10 28.13 8.87 6.71
CA PHE A 10 26.70 8.77 6.97
C PHE A 10 26.02 10.12 6.90
N SER A 11 24.88 10.14 6.28
CA SER A 11 23.88 11.20 6.32
C SER A 11 22.52 10.59 6.04
N ASP A 12 21.45 11.22 6.53
CA ASP A 12 20.07 10.86 6.25
C ASP A 12 19.20 12.12 6.17
N VAL A 13 17.88 11.95 6.24
CA VAL A 13 16.90 13.02 6.12
C VAL A 13 16.29 13.41 7.47
N THR A 14 16.82 12.92 8.57
CA THR A 14 16.38 13.25 9.93
C THR A 14 16.88 14.64 10.38
N GLU A 15 16.28 15.17 11.44
CA GLU A 15 16.69 16.44 12.08
C GLU A 15 18.17 16.44 12.54
N GLU A 16 18.79 15.29 12.67
CA GLU A 16 20.22 15.22 13.01
C GLU A 16 21.12 15.61 11.82
N TYR A 17 20.67 15.32 10.59
CA TYR A 17 21.48 15.49 9.36
C TYR A 17 20.89 16.48 8.35
N ARG A 18 19.63 16.84 8.47
CA ARG A 18 18.94 17.84 7.65
C ARG A 18 18.10 18.75 8.54
N ILE A 19 18.53 20.00 8.70
CA ILE A 19 17.98 20.91 9.71
C ILE A 19 17.49 22.21 9.05
N PRO A 20 16.18 22.47 8.98
CA PRO A 20 15.07 21.58 9.40
C PRO A 20 14.92 20.36 8.47
N ALA A 21 14.35 19.26 8.97
CA ALA A 21 14.15 18.03 8.18
C ALA A 21 13.13 18.21 7.05
N GLU A 22 12.13 19.06 7.26
CA GLU A 22 11.08 19.41 6.30
C GLU A 22 11.11 20.92 5.98
N PRO A 23 12.13 21.40 5.22
CA PRO A 23 12.30 22.82 5.00
C PRO A 23 11.23 23.40 4.09
N GLN A 24 10.80 24.61 4.39
CA GLN A 24 9.85 25.37 3.61
C GLN A 24 10.56 26.31 2.62
N PRO A 25 9.91 26.79 1.55
CA PRO A 25 10.44 27.82 0.71
C PRO A 25 10.84 29.06 1.52
N GLY A 26 12.07 29.56 1.32
CA GLY A 26 12.65 30.67 2.08
C GLY A 26 13.48 30.25 3.29
N ASP A 27 13.43 28.97 3.69
CA ASP A 27 14.30 28.46 4.76
C ASP A 27 15.75 28.32 4.29
N THR A 28 16.67 28.38 5.24
CA THR A 28 18.04 27.92 5.07
C THR A 28 18.19 26.55 5.71
N VAL A 29 18.41 25.51 4.89
CA VAL A 29 18.62 24.15 5.36
C VAL A 29 20.10 23.86 5.57
N LYS A 30 20.45 23.30 6.73
CA LYS A 30 21.78 22.76 7.01
C LYS A 30 21.80 21.27 6.66
N LEU A 31 22.76 20.88 5.84
CA LEU A 31 22.97 19.49 5.44
C LEU A 31 24.28 18.99 6.05
N ARG A 32 24.20 17.91 6.81
CA ARG A 32 25.30 17.36 7.59
C ARG A 32 25.76 16.04 7.02
N LEU A 33 27.09 15.82 7.04
CA LEU A 33 27.74 14.55 6.73
C LEU A 33 28.63 14.15 7.89
N ARG A 34 28.49 12.91 8.37
CA ARG A 34 29.41 12.27 9.31
C ARG A 34 30.53 11.56 8.55
N THR A 35 31.74 11.66 9.03
CA THR A 35 32.91 10.94 8.50
C THR A 35 33.70 10.28 9.64
N GLY A 36 34.63 9.40 9.32
CA GLY A 36 35.57 8.91 10.33
C GLY A 36 36.46 10.02 10.86
N ARG A 37 36.83 9.95 12.14
CA ARG A 37 37.69 10.94 12.80
C ARG A 37 39.02 11.09 12.07
N TYR A 38 39.41 12.30 11.70
CA TYR A 38 40.65 12.66 10.95
C TYR A 38 40.82 11.85 9.65
N ASN A 39 39.75 11.43 9.00
CA ASN A 39 39.81 10.50 7.87
C ASN A 39 39.53 11.17 6.51
N VAL A 40 39.05 12.41 6.49
CA VAL A 40 38.69 13.17 5.28
C VAL A 40 39.46 14.46 5.25
N ASP A 41 40.05 14.82 4.11
CA ASP A 41 40.77 16.07 3.91
C ASP A 41 39.75 17.19 3.62
N THR A 42 38.81 16.98 2.69
CA THR A 42 37.75 17.90 2.33
C THR A 42 36.44 17.18 2.09
N ALA A 43 35.33 17.85 2.41
CA ALA A 43 33.96 17.40 2.13
C ALA A 43 33.22 18.49 1.34
N TYR A 44 32.41 18.06 0.38
CA TYR A 44 31.58 18.90 -0.46
C TYR A 44 30.16 18.40 -0.50
N LEU A 45 29.24 19.33 -0.52
CA LEU A 45 27.83 19.12 -0.82
C LEU A 45 27.55 19.59 -2.25
N TYR A 46 26.87 18.78 -3.02
CA TYR A 46 26.35 19.16 -4.35
C TYR A 46 24.84 19.24 -4.30
N VAL A 47 24.29 20.40 -4.68
CA VAL A 47 22.84 20.62 -4.77
C VAL A 47 22.53 21.09 -6.19
N ASN A 48 21.70 20.35 -6.92
CA ASN A 48 21.37 20.63 -8.33
C ASN A 48 22.62 20.95 -9.18
N ASN A 49 23.70 20.16 -8.98
CA ASN A 49 25.04 20.29 -9.60
C ASN A 49 25.86 21.52 -9.17
N GLN A 50 25.39 22.31 -8.25
CA GLN A 50 26.19 23.39 -7.64
C GLN A 50 26.99 22.84 -6.45
N GLU A 51 28.30 23.11 -6.39
CA GLU A 51 29.18 22.68 -5.32
C GLU A 51 29.20 23.69 -4.16
N TYR A 52 29.12 23.17 -2.94
CA TYR A 52 29.27 23.88 -1.69
C TYR A 52 30.35 23.21 -0.85
N GLU A 53 31.37 23.95 -0.43
CA GLU A 53 32.35 23.45 0.51
C GLU A 53 31.70 23.25 1.89
N MET A 54 32.01 22.12 2.54
CA MET A 54 31.52 21.80 3.86
C MET A 54 32.58 22.01 4.93
N TYR A 55 32.19 22.57 6.06
CA TYR A 55 33.10 22.86 7.15
C TYR A 55 32.84 21.92 8.33
N ARG A 56 33.92 21.48 8.98
CA ARG A 56 33.81 20.67 10.18
C ARG A 56 33.28 21.49 11.35
N VAL A 57 32.10 21.12 11.84
CA VAL A 57 31.35 21.82 12.89
C VAL A 57 31.36 21.11 14.23
N ALA A 58 31.56 19.81 14.24
CA ALA A 58 31.56 19.00 15.46
C ALA A 58 32.44 17.75 15.30
N ASN A 59 32.73 17.12 16.42
CA ASN A 59 33.43 15.82 16.46
C ASN A 59 33.21 15.08 17.78
N ASN A 60 33.46 13.78 17.74
CA ASN A 60 33.60 12.94 18.94
C ASN A 60 34.85 12.02 18.82
N THR A 61 34.97 11.01 19.64
CA THR A 61 36.12 10.10 19.62
C THR A 61 36.28 9.31 18.32
N LEU A 62 35.17 9.07 17.58
CA LEU A 62 35.12 8.21 16.39
C LEU A 62 34.86 8.96 15.10
N PHE A 63 34.17 10.11 15.16
CA PHE A 63 33.62 10.80 13.99
C PHE A 63 33.93 12.29 13.97
N ASP A 64 34.02 12.83 12.75
CA ASP A 64 33.93 14.25 12.43
C ASP A 64 32.59 14.53 11.73
N TYR A 65 32.00 15.71 11.95
CA TYR A 65 30.75 16.14 11.34
C TYR A 65 30.99 17.41 10.53
N TYR A 66 30.59 17.38 9.26
CA TYR A 66 30.70 18.47 8.31
C TYR A 66 29.34 19.00 7.97
N GLU A 67 29.22 20.33 7.79
CA GLU A 67 27.97 21.00 7.39
C GLU A 67 28.17 21.97 6.25
N ALA A 68 27.15 22.15 5.43
CA ALA A 68 26.92 23.26 4.55
C ALA A 68 25.49 23.72 4.64
N SER A 69 25.23 24.99 4.36
CA SER A 69 23.89 25.58 4.37
C SER A 69 23.48 25.98 2.96
N VAL A 70 22.22 25.76 2.62
CA VAL A 70 21.63 26.05 1.31
C VAL A 70 20.27 26.73 1.51
N GLU A 71 20.03 27.80 0.74
CA GLU A 71 18.70 28.42 0.69
C GLU A 71 17.73 27.53 -0.11
N VAL A 72 16.52 27.37 0.39
CA VAL A 72 15.48 26.55 -0.22
C VAL A 72 14.51 27.45 -0.97
N ALA A 73 14.44 27.30 -2.29
CA ALA A 73 13.44 27.91 -3.15
C ALA A 73 12.17 27.03 -3.23
N GLU A 74 11.25 27.33 -4.12
CA GLU A 74 10.04 26.51 -4.32
C GLU A 74 10.30 25.23 -5.11
N GLU A 75 11.40 25.18 -5.85
CA GLU A 75 11.76 24.06 -6.70
C GLU A 75 12.37 22.90 -5.90
N LYS A 76 12.12 21.69 -6.36
CA LYS A 76 12.69 20.48 -5.80
C LYS A 76 14.21 20.48 -5.90
N LEU A 77 14.88 20.14 -4.81
CA LEU A 77 16.34 20.05 -4.74
C LEU A 77 16.77 18.57 -4.69
N TYR A 78 17.88 18.29 -5.41
CA TYR A 78 18.57 17.00 -5.36
C TYR A 78 19.97 17.21 -4.87
N TYR A 79 20.43 16.41 -3.88
CA TYR A 79 21.76 16.58 -3.34
C TYR A 79 22.47 15.26 -3.03
N TYR A 80 23.79 15.35 -3.03
CA TYR A 80 24.71 14.30 -2.62
C TYR A 80 25.97 14.88 -2.02
N PHE A 81 26.78 14.06 -1.40
CA PHE A 81 28.06 14.47 -0.82
C PHE A 81 29.22 13.86 -1.58
N LYS A 82 30.33 14.57 -1.61
CA LYS A 82 31.62 14.12 -2.13
C LYS A 82 32.67 14.34 -1.07
N VAL A 83 33.47 13.34 -0.77
CA VAL A 83 34.60 13.44 0.15
C VAL A 83 35.91 13.11 -0.56
N VAL A 84 36.96 13.80 -0.14
CA VAL A 84 38.32 13.58 -0.65
C VAL A 84 39.23 13.21 0.52
N SER A 85 40.00 12.14 0.36
CA SER A 85 41.02 11.70 1.31
C SER A 85 42.27 11.26 0.54
N GLY A 86 43.28 12.13 0.48
CA GLY A 86 44.45 11.97 -0.35
C GLY A 86 44.09 11.89 -1.84
N LYS A 87 44.32 10.75 -2.46
CA LYS A 87 43.95 10.49 -3.86
C LYS A 87 42.57 9.84 -4.02
N ASN A 88 41.95 9.47 -2.90
CA ASN A 88 40.66 8.80 -2.91
C ASN A 88 39.52 9.83 -2.96
N VAL A 89 38.61 9.65 -3.90
CA VAL A 89 37.34 10.37 -4.00
C VAL A 89 36.22 9.35 -3.75
N CYS A 90 35.24 9.75 -2.95
CA CYS A 90 34.06 8.94 -2.67
C CYS A 90 32.83 9.83 -2.66
N PHE A 91 31.76 9.31 -3.24
CA PHE A 91 30.42 9.96 -3.25
C PHE A 91 29.54 9.26 -2.20
N TYR A 92 28.59 10.03 -1.66
CA TYR A 92 27.61 9.52 -0.70
C TYR A 92 26.21 10.05 -1.02
N ASN A 93 25.25 9.13 -1.16
CA ASN A 93 23.82 9.44 -1.32
C ASN A 93 22.97 8.37 -0.61
N GLN A 94 21.69 8.19 -0.96
CA GLN A 94 20.78 7.28 -0.27
C GLN A 94 21.24 5.81 -0.26
N ILE A 95 22.02 5.37 -1.25
CA ILE A 95 22.56 3.99 -1.28
C ILE A 95 23.89 3.86 -0.54
N GLY A 96 24.38 4.95 0.09
CA GLY A 96 25.62 4.94 0.86
C GLY A 96 26.83 5.40 0.05
N ALA A 97 28.02 4.94 0.47
CA ALA A 97 29.31 5.37 -0.08
C ALA A 97 29.69 4.58 -1.35
N ALA A 98 30.05 5.27 -2.42
CA ALA A 98 30.45 4.68 -3.69
C ALA A 98 31.60 5.45 -4.35
N LYS A 99 32.40 4.77 -5.20
CA LYS A 99 33.46 5.42 -6.01
C LYS A 99 32.88 6.18 -7.19
N GLU A 100 31.73 5.75 -7.71
CA GLU A 100 30.99 6.35 -8.79
C GLU A 100 29.61 6.77 -8.32
N LEU A 101 29.17 7.97 -8.71
CA LEU A 101 27.84 8.48 -8.34
C LEU A 101 26.77 7.84 -9.22
N ASN A 102 25.73 7.29 -8.59
CA ASN A 102 24.46 7.02 -9.27
C ASN A 102 23.44 8.09 -8.89
N PRO A 103 23.14 9.06 -9.77
CA PRO A 103 22.29 10.21 -9.45
C PRO A 103 20.83 9.84 -9.14
N PHE A 104 20.36 8.68 -9.57
CA PHE A 104 19.01 8.19 -9.28
C PHE A 104 18.72 8.12 -7.77
N TYR A 105 19.76 7.85 -6.98
CA TYR A 105 19.67 7.74 -5.52
C TYR A 105 20.11 9.01 -4.76
N ASN A 106 20.16 10.15 -5.42
CA ASN A 106 20.43 11.40 -4.72
C ASN A 106 19.34 11.70 -3.69
N PHE A 107 19.72 12.30 -2.56
CA PHE A 107 18.75 12.80 -1.60
C PHE A 107 17.89 13.87 -2.24
N GLN A 108 16.67 14.01 -1.76
CA GLN A 108 15.69 14.95 -2.28
C GLN A 108 15.16 15.84 -1.16
N ILE A 109 14.95 17.11 -1.47
CA ILE A 109 14.16 18.04 -0.68
C ILE A 109 12.97 18.46 -1.54
N MET A 110 11.77 18.28 -1.00
CA MET A 110 10.53 18.77 -1.59
C MET A 110 10.07 19.96 -0.75
N PRO A 111 10.33 21.20 -1.16
CA PRO A 111 9.97 22.38 -0.38
C PRO A 111 8.44 22.43 -0.21
N GLY A 112 8.01 22.88 0.96
CA GLY A 112 6.58 22.95 1.30
C GLY A 112 5.93 21.64 1.68
N PHE A 113 6.63 20.49 1.55
CA PHE A 113 6.13 19.21 2.09
C PHE A 113 6.22 19.21 3.63
N GLN A 114 5.13 18.79 4.26
CA GLN A 114 5.05 18.62 5.71
C GLN A 114 4.36 17.31 6.05
N THR A 115 5.02 16.47 6.84
CA THR A 115 4.36 15.32 7.45
C THR A 115 3.39 15.83 8.52
N PRO A 116 2.13 15.38 8.52
CA PRO A 116 1.19 15.74 9.58
C PRO A 116 1.76 15.42 10.96
N GLU A 117 1.63 16.34 11.92
CA GLU A 117 2.20 16.19 13.26
C GLU A 117 1.74 14.92 13.97
N TRP A 118 0.48 14.51 13.75
CA TRP A 118 -0.05 13.28 14.32
C TRP A 118 0.64 12.01 13.82
N ALA A 119 1.29 12.05 12.66
CA ALA A 119 1.96 10.88 12.07
C ALA A 119 3.41 10.74 12.57
N LYS A 120 3.99 11.84 13.09
CA LYS A 120 5.38 11.84 13.56
C LYS A 120 5.52 11.06 14.87
N GLY A 121 6.16 9.90 14.80
CA GLY A 121 6.36 9.02 15.95
C GLY A 121 5.13 8.25 16.41
N ALA A 122 4.02 8.27 15.64
CA ALA A 122 2.79 7.56 15.97
C ALA A 122 2.99 6.04 15.99
N VAL A 123 2.39 5.39 16.98
CA VAL A 123 2.29 3.92 17.05
C VAL A 123 1.19 3.46 16.10
N MET A 124 1.58 2.85 14.97
CA MET A 124 0.66 2.34 13.97
C MET A 124 0.51 0.81 14.11
N TYR A 125 -0.74 0.34 14.08
CA TYR A 125 -1.06 -1.08 14.10
C TYR A 125 -1.74 -1.48 12.79
N GLN A 126 -1.08 -2.34 12.01
CA GLN A 126 -1.64 -2.85 10.75
C GLN A 126 -2.54 -4.06 11.03
N ILE A 127 -3.76 -4.03 10.51
CA ILE A 127 -4.74 -5.10 10.66
C ILE A 127 -4.96 -5.83 9.34
N PHE A 128 -4.65 -7.12 9.31
CA PHE A 128 -5.14 -8.06 8.32
C PHE A 128 -6.50 -8.59 8.83
N THR A 129 -7.59 -8.03 8.34
CA THR A 129 -8.92 -8.16 8.96
C THR A 129 -9.37 -9.60 9.10
N ASP A 130 -9.26 -10.43 8.05
CA ASP A 130 -9.60 -11.86 8.10
C ASP A 130 -8.89 -12.63 9.24
N ARG A 131 -7.72 -12.16 9.67
CA ARG A 131 -6.85 -12.82 10.65
C ARG A 131 -6.77 -12.13 12.01
N PHE A 132 -7.67 -11.19 12.27
CA PHE A 132 -7.61 -10.39 13.51
C PHE A 132 -8.59 -10.86 14.58
N CYS A 133 -9.88 -10.77 14.33
CA CYS A 133 -10.93 -11.19 15.25
C CYS A 133 -12.26 -11.38 14.51
N ASN A 134 -12.93 -12.51 14.73
CA ASN A 134 -14.28 -12.73 14.24
C ASN A 134 -15.29 -12.21 15.27
N GLY A 135 -16.03 -11.16 14.94
CA GLY A 135 -17.06 -10.54 15.78
C GLY A 135 -18.48 -10.91 15.38
N ASP A 136 -18.69 -11.28 14.11
CA ASP A 136 -20.00 -11.65 13.56
C ASP A 136 -19.89 -12.83 12.61
N LYS A 137 -20.20 -14.03 13.08
CA LYS A 137 -20.16 -15.25 12.26
C LYS A 137 -21.19 -15.29 11.13
N SER A 138 -22.17 -14.41 11.11
CA SER A 138 -23.19 -14.38 10.07
C SER A 138 -22.65 -13.84 8.74
N ASN A 139 -21.54 -13.11 8.76
CA ASN A 139 -20.87 -12.58 7.58
C ASN A 139 -19.69 -13.44 7.08
N ASP A 140 -19.36 -14.54 7.78
CA ASP A 140 -18.27 -15.43 7.38
C ASP A 140 -18.44 -15.94 5.94
N VAL A 141 -17.31 -16.02 5.21
CA VAL A 141 -17.27 -16.76 3.94
C VAL A 141 -17.54 -18.23 4.21
N LEU A 142 -18.48 -18.80 3.47
CA LEU A 142 -18.89 -20.20 3.65
C LEU A 142 -18.05 -21.15 2.80
N ASN A 143 -17.97 -22.42 3.19
CA ASN A 143 -17.43 -23.45 2.32
C ASN A 143 -18.26 -23.50 1.03
N ASP A 144 -17.58 -23.64 -0.12
CA ASP A 144 -18.20 -23.74 -1.45
C ASP A 144 -19.02 -22.50 -1.85
N GLU A 145 -18.76 -21.33 -1.24
CA GLU A 145 -19.51 -20.11 -1.55
C GLU A 145 -19.24 -19.64 -2.99
N TYR A 146 -17.99 -19.72 -3.44
CA TYR A 146 -17.54 -19.45 -4.81
C TYR A 146 -16.23 -20.18 -5.09
N SER A 147 -15.79 -20.14 -6.36
CA SER A 147 -14.49 -20.66 -6.78
C SER A 147 -13.50 -19.52 -6.99
N TYR A 148 -12.27 -19.66 -6.46
CA TYR A 148 -11.19 -18.72 -6.64
C TYR A 148 -9.87 -19.46 -6.93
N ILE A 149 -9.21 -19.07 -8.03
CA ILE A 149 -7.96 -19.72 -8.51
C ILE A 149 -8.13 -21.26 -8.59
N GLY A 150 -9.20 -21.69 -9.28
CA GLY A 150 -9.43 -23.09 -9.65
C GLY A 150 -9.88 -24.04 -8.53
N GLU A 151 -10.18 -23.54 -7.33
CA GLU A 151 -10.75 -24.32 -6.23
C GLU A 151 -11.77 -23.50 -5.46
N HIS A 152 -12.65 -24.21 -4.74
CA HIS A 152 -13.64 -23.56 -3.88
C HIS A 152 -12.98 -22.90 -2.67
N VAL A 153 -13.55 -21.77 -2.25
CA VAL A 153 -13.19 -21.13 -0.98
C VAL A 153 -13.61 -21.99 0.20
N CYS A 154 -12.89 -21.89 1.30
CA CYS A 154 -13.22 -22.62 2.51
C CYS A 154 -13.07 -21.78 3.77
N GLN A 155 -13.93 -22.07 4.74
CA GLN A 155 -13.86 -21.56 6.09
C GLN A 155 -12.84 -22.34 6.92
N VAL A 156 -12.02 -21.66 7.72
CA VAL A 156 -11.07 -22.26 8.66
C VAL A 156 -11.67 -22.25 10.06
N ASP A 157 -11.96 -23.44 10.59
CA ASP A 157 -12.59 -23.59 11.90
C ASP A 157 -11.60 -23.41 13.07
N ASP A 158 -10.34 -23.79 12.87
CA ASP A 158 -9.29 -23.69 13.91
C ASP A 158 -8.34 -22.53 13.63
N TRP A 159 -8.45 -21.47 14.40
CA TRP A 159 -7.59 -20.27 14.33
C TRP A 159 -6.12 -20.55 14.66
N ASN A 160 -5.78 -21.69 15.25
CA ASN A 160 -4.40 -22.11 15.51
C ASN A 160 -3.79 -22.90 14.34
N ARG A 161 -4.56 -23.17 13.31
CA ARG A 161 -4.09 -23.88 12.11
C ARG A 161 -3.06 -23.00 11.36
N TYR A 162 -1.94 -23.61 10.96
CA TYR A 162 -0.97 -22.94 10.10
C TYR A 162 -1.57 -22.64 8.71
N PRO A 163 -1.22 -21.48 8.10
CA PRO A 163 -1.63 -21.16 6.74
C PRO A 163 -1.22 -22.25 5.74
N ALA A 164 -2.07 -22.53 4.76
CA ALA A 164 -1.79 -23.46 3.67
C ALA A 164 -0.84 -22.82 2.63
N GLN A 165 -0.30 -23.62 1.71
CA GLN A 165 0.57 -23.11 0.66
C GLN A 165 -0.16 -22.13 -0.28
N MET A 166 -1.41 -22.43 -0.65
CA MET A 166 -2.29 -21.52 -1.40
C MET A 166 -3.42 -21.06 -0.47
N ASP A 167 -3.09 -20.11 0.41
CA ASP A 167 -3.93 -19.75 1.53
C ASP A 167 -4.96 -18.64 1.21
N VAL A 168 -4.86 -18.01 0.03
CA VAL A 168 -5.66 -16.84 -0.36
C VAL A 168 -7.18 -17.06 -0.39
N ARG A 169 -7.63 -18.31 -0.46
CA ARG A 169 -9.03 -18.74 -0.47
C ARG A 169 -9.49 -19.43 0.82
N ASN A 170 -8.67 -19.41 1.87
CA ASN A 170 -8.97 -19.93 3.20
C ASN A 170 -9.29 -18.77 4.13
N PHE A 171 -10.50 -18.74 4.67
CA PHE A 171 -11.01 -17.61 5.45
C PHE A 171 -11.13 -17.98 6.93
N TYR A 172 -10.55 -17.17 7.80
CA TYR A 172 -10.63 -17.32 9.25
C TYR A 172 -11.83 -16.57 9.84
N GLY A 173 -12.48 -15.71 9.04
CA GLY A 173 -13.71 -15.02 9.41
C GLY A 173 -13.50 -13.78 10.27
N GLY A 174 -12.28 -13.24 10.37
CA GLY A 174 -12.09 -11.94 11.00
C GLY A 174 -12.82 -10.84 10.24
N ASP A 175 -13.42 -9.88 10.96
CA ASP A 175 -14.30 -8.85 10.42
C ASP A 175 -14.18 -7.50 11.13
N LEU A 176 -14.90 -6.50 10.66
CA LEU A 176 -14.90 -5.15 11.24
C LEU A 176 -15.62 -5.09 12.60
N LYS A 177 -16.56 -6.01 12.86
CA LYS A 177 -17.17 -6.14 14.17
C LYS A 177 -16.15 -6.66 15.19
N GLY A 178 -15.32 -7.61 14.81
CA GLY A 178 -14.20 -8.08 15.63
C GLY A 178 -13.17 -6.98 15.90
N VAL A 179 -12.89 -6.11 14.92
CA VAL A 179 -12.08 -4.91 15.16
C VAL A 179 -12.74 -3.99 16.19
N TRP A 180 -14.04 -3.73 16.03
CA TRP A 180 -14.80 -2.93 17.00
C TRP A 180 -14.67 -3.49 18.42
N ASP A 181 -14.86 -4.79 18.59
CA ASP A 181 -14.79 -5.47 19.87
C ASP A 181 -13.38 -5.45 20.50
N LYS A 182 -12.35 -5.16 19.69
CA LYS A 182 -10.96 -5.06 20.13
C LYS A 182 -10.43 -3.63 20.26
N LEU A 183 -11.27 -2.59 20.11
CA LEU A 183 -10.82 -1.21 20.20
C LEU A 183 -10.22 -0.86 21.57
N ASP A 184 -10.77 -1.37 22.67
CA ASP A 184 -10.22 -1.14 23.99
C ASP A 184 -8.83 -1.79 24.13
N TYR A 185 -8.64 -3.01 23.62
CA TYR A 185 -7.35 -3.67 23.57
C TYR A 185 -6.32 -2.86 22.78
N LEU A 186 -6.69 -2.33 21.62
CA LEU A 186 -5.79 -1.51 20.78
C LEU A 186 -5.43 -0.20 21.49
N GLN A 187 -6.38 0.43 22.15
CA GLN A 187 -6.17 1.66 22.94
C GLN A 187 -5.24 1.40 24.13
N ASP A 188 -5.45 0.33 24.88
CA ASP A 188 -4.61 -0.07 26.02
C ASP A 188 -3.18 -0.43 25.60
N LEU A 189 -3.01 -0.95 24.36
CA LEU A 189 -1.71 -1.21 23.75
C LEU A 189 -0.97 0.08 23.36
N GLY A 190 -1.64 1.22 23.36
CA GLY A 190 -1.08 2.51 22.99
C GLY A 190 -1.08 2.77 21.47
N VAL A 191 -1.97 2.12 20.73
CA VAL A 191 -2.14 2.36 19.28
C VAL A 191 -2.74 3.74 19.05
N GLU A 192 -2.11 4.52 18.17
CA GLU A 192 -2.56 5.85 17.77
C GLU A 192 -3.16 5.86 16.37
N VAL A 193 -2.76 4.90 15.52
CA VAL A 193 -3.24 4.79 14.13
C VAL A 193 -3.51 3.32 13.80
N ILE A 194 -4.71 3.04 13.32
CA ILE A 194 -5.08 1.74 12.75
C ILE A 194 -4.91 1.82 11.23
N TYR A 195 -4.02 0.99 10.68
CA TYR A 195 -3.85 0.80 9.25
C TYR A 195 -4.57 -0.49 8.84
N PHE A 196 -5.62 -0.37 8.06
CA PHE A 196 -6.31 -1.54 7.52
C PHE A 196 -5.65 -2.00 6.22
N ASN A 197 -5.35 -3.30 6.11
CA ASN A 197 -5.23 -3.96 4.81
C ASN A 197 -6.51 -3.70 4.00
N PRO A 198 -6.52 -3.88 2.67
CA PRO A 198 -7.69 -3.55 1.87
C PRO A 198 -8.99 -4.12 2.44
N LEU A 199 -10.06 -3.31 2.43
CA LEU A 199 -11.37 -3.65 3.00
C LEU A 199 -12.46 -3.80 1.94
N PHE A 200 -12.17 -3.40 0.70
CA PHE A 200 -13.16 -3.38 -0.38
C PHE A 200 -13.53 -4.78 -0.84
N VAL A 201 -14.69 -4.92 -1.48
CA VAL A 201 -15.17 -6.21 -2.02
C VAL A 201 -14.07 -6.87 -2.84
N SER A 202 -13.69 -8.10 -2.47
CA SER A 202 -12.61 -8.86 -3.11
C SER A 202 -12.74 -10.35 -2.84
N PRO A 203 -12.38 -11.23 -3.80
CA PRO A 203 -12.55 -12.67 -3.64
C PRO A 203 -11.50 -13.33 -2.74
N SER A 204 -10.34 -12.72 -2.50
CA SER A 204 -9.32 -13.29 -1.61
C SER A 204 -9.51 -12.86 -0.14
N ASN A 205 -8.87 -13.59 0.78
CA ASN A 205 -8.83 -13.23 2.18
C ASN A 205 -8.03 -11.95 2.47
N HIS A 206 -7.01 -11.65 1.66
CA HIS A 206 -6.14 -10.47 1.80
C HIS A 206 -6.69 -9.20 1.13
N LYS A 207 -7.67 -9.33 0.22
CA LYS A 207 -8.39 -8.24 -0.44
C LYS A 207 -7.54 -7.30 -1.33
N TYR A 208 -6.32 -7.70 -1.74
CA TYR A 208 -5.52 -6.93 -2.70
C TYR A 208 -5.96 -7.11 -4.16
N ASP A 209 -6.95 -7.94 -4.44
CA ASP A 209 -7.57 -8.23 -5.73
C ASP A 209 -8.99 -7.66 -5.79
N ILE A 210 -9.08 -6.32 -5.73
CA ILE A 210 -10.35 -5.60 -5.53
C ILE A 210 -11.34 -5.88 -6.66
N GLN A 211 -12.55 -6.26 -6.27
CA GLN A 211 -13.69 -6.51 -7.13
C GLN A 211 -14.57 -5.26 -7.31
N ASP A 212 -14.80 -4.51 -6.22
CA ASP A 212 -15.54 -3.26 -6.24
C ASP A 212 -14.91 -2.25 -5.29
N TYR A 213 -14.43 -1.11 -5.83
CA TYR A 213 -13.78 -0.05 -5.05
C TYR A 213 -14.76 0.85 -4.30
N ASP A 214 -16.06 0.79 -4.58
CA ASP A 214 -17.03 1.72 -4.01
C ASP A 214 -17.56 1.26 -2.64
N TYR A 215 -17.35 -0.01 -2.29
CA TYR A 215 -17.98 -0.61 -1.12
C TYR A 215 -17.03 -1.47 -0.30
N ILE A 216 -17.22 -1.41 1.02
CA ILE A 216 -16.64 -2.36 1.97
C ILE A 216 -17.20 -3.75 1.70
N ASP A 217 -16.36 -4.77 1.75
CA ASP A 217 -16.76 -6.17 1.55
C ASP A 217 -17.80 -6.58 2.61
N PRO A 218 -18.98 -7.05 2.23
CA PRO A 218 -19.99 -7.50 3.18
C PRO A 218 -19.53 -8.64 4.10
N HIS A 219 -18.55 -9.44 3.69
CA HIS A 219 -17.92 -10.45 4.56
C HIS A 219 -17.07 -9.83 5.69
N PHE A 220 -16.68 -8.59 5.54
CA PHE A 220 -16.08 -7.79 6.63
C PHE A 220 -17.09 -6.88 7.33
N GLY A 221 -18.18 -6.55 6.65
CA GLY A 221 -19.20 -5.62 7.10
C GLY A 221 -20.48 -6.31 7.57
N VAL A 222 -21.59 -6.01 6.89
CA VAL A 222 -22.94 -6.47 7.26
C VAL A 222 -23.63 -7.13 6.08
N ILE A 223 -24.14 -8.34 6.27
CA ILE A 223 -24.97 -9.05 5.32
C ILE A 223 -26.42 -8.97 5.80
N VAL A 224 -27.28 -8.26 5.06
CA VAL A 224 -28.72 -8.12 5.34
C VAL A 224 -29.58 -8.95 4.37
N SER A 225 -29.05 -9.28 3.19
CA SER A 225 -29.63 -10.23 2.23
C SER A 225 -28.63 -11.37 2.04
N ASP A 226 -29.07 -12.58 2.20
CA ASP A 226 -28.21 -13.80 2.17
C ASP A 226 -28.95 -14.94 1.47
N GLU A 227 -29.40 -14.66 0.25
CA GLU A 227 -30.18 -15.60 -0.54
C GLU A 227 -29.32 -16.29 -1.60
N GLY A 228 -29.87 -17.38 -2.16
CA GLY A 228 -29.20 -18.09 -3.24
C GLY A 228 -28.51 -19.37 -2.78
N LYS A 229 -27.66 -19.91 -3.66
CA LYS A 229 -27.06 -21.24 -3.52
C LYS A 229 -25.55 -21.17 -3.50
N LEU A 230 -24.94 -22.06 -2.75
CA LEU A 230 -23.53 -22.39 -2.82
C LEU A 230 -23.23 -23.19 -4.09
N LEU A 231 -21.97 -23.25 -4.49
CA LEU A 231 -21.54 -24.12 -5.58
C LEU A 231 -21.72 -25.59 -5.22
N SER A 232 -22.08 -26.40 -6.21
CA SER A 232 -22.06 -27.85 -6.07
C SER A 232 -20.63 -28.38 -6.14
N GLU A 233 -20.36 -29.55 -5.60
CA GLU A 233 -19.07 -30.22 -5.66
C GLU A 233 -18.54 -30.26 -7.12
N GLY A 234 -17.33 -29.74 -7.33
CA GLY A 234 -16.65 -29.69 -8.63
C GLY A 234 -17.13 -28.60 -9.62
N ASP A 235 -18.15 -27.83 -9.26
CA ASP A 235 -18.61 -26.71 -10.08
C ASP A 235 -17.69 -25.49 -9.89
N GLN A 236 -17.01 -25.04 -10.95
CA GLN A 236 -16.08 -23.92 -10.94
C GLN A 236 -16.70 -22.62 -11.51
N CYS A 237 -17.98 -22.65 -11.89
CA CYS A 237 -18.64 -21.53 -12.56
C CYS A 237 -19.27 -20.57 -11.55
N ASN A 238 -18.67 -19.41 -11.37
CA ASN A 238 -19.13 -18.41 -10.40
C ASN A 238 -20.51 -17.80 -10.74
N THR A 239 -21.01 -17.95 -11.97
CA THR A 239 -22.40 -17.56 -12.30
C THR A 239 -23.44 -18.47 -11.62
N HIS A 240 -23.02 -19.64 -11.14
CA HIS A 240 -23.87 -20.55 -10.33
C HIS A 240 -23.80 -20.24 -8.83
N ALA A 241 -22.83 -19.45 -8.39
CA ALA A 241 -22.62 -19.03 -7.00
C ALA A 241 -23.60 -17.90 -6.60
N SER A 242 -24.90 -18.14 -6.74
CA SER A 242 -25.92 -17.08 -6.59
C SER A 242 -25.96 -16.48 -5.18
N ARG A 243 -25.55 -17.22 -4.15
CA ARG A 243 -25.45 -16.69 -2.80
C ARG A 243 -24.28 -15.72 -2.67
N TYR A 244 -23.11 -16.04 -3.23
CA TYR A 244 -22.00 -15.11 -3.29
C TYR A 244 -22.38 -13.83 -4.04
N MET A 245 -23.03 -13.98 -5.22
CA MET A 245 -23.48 -12.82 -5.98
C MET A 245 -24.45 -11.94 -5.17
N ASP A 246 -25.43 -12.52 -4.47
CA ASP A 246 -26.33 -11.74 -3.60
C ASP A 246 -25.55 -11.03 -2.48
N ARG A 247 -24.60 -11.71 -1.84
CA ARG A 247 -23.80 -11.11 -0.77
C ARG A 247 -22.97 -9.91 -1.24
N VAL A 248 -22.31 -9.98 -2.43
CA VAL A 248 -21.33 -8.99 -2.86
C VAL A 248 -21.83 -7.98 -3.91
N THR A 249 -23.04 -8.15 -4.45
CA THR A 249 -23.62 -7.22 -5.44
C THR A 249 -24.94 -6.59 -5.00
N ASN A 250 -25.59 -7.13 -3.97
CA ASN A 250 -26.83 -6.55 -3.46
C ASN A 250 -26.56 -5.23 -2.74
N LYS A 251 -27.14 -4.14 -3.24
CA LYS A 251 -26.95 -2.80 -2.69
C LYS A 251 -27.24 -2.68 -1.20
N LYS A 252 -28.20 -3.44 -0.67
CA LYS A 252 -28.51 -3.43 0.77
C LYS A 252 -27.33 -3.88 1.60
N ASN A 253 -26.62 -4.94 1.17
CA ASN A 253 -25.41 -5.43 1.83
C ASN A 253 -24.26 -4.41 1.71
N LEU A 254 -24.07 -3.89 0.50
CA LEU A 254 -22.99 -2.95 0.19
C LEU A 254 -23.15 -1.64 0.98
N GLU A 255 -24.34 -1.06 0.98
CA GLU A 255 -24.65 0.17 1.71
C GLU A 255 -24.59 -0.03 3.24
N ALA A 256 -25.12 -1.15 3.76
CA ALA A 256 -25.06 -1.48 5.18
C ALA A 256 -23.61 -1.66 5.67
N SER A 257 -22.74 -2.24 4.82
CA SER A 257 -21.33 -2.42 5.14
C SER A 257 -20.57 -1.09 5.17
N ASN A 258 -20.82 -0.19 4.21
CA ASN A 258 -20.25 1.16 4.23
C ASN A 258 -20.73 1.96 5.46
N GLU A 259 -22.03 1.87 5.81
CA GLU A 259 -22.57 2.52 6.99
C GLU A 259 -21.94 1.99 8.28
N PHE A 260 -21.76 0.68 8.39
CA PHE A 260 -21.08 0.08 9.54
C PHE A 260 -19.64 0.56 9.67
N PHE A 261 -18.90 0.59 8.56
CA PHE A 261 -17.52 1.07 8.56
C PHE A 261 -17.43 2.55 8.95
N ALA A 262 -18.34 3.40 8.47
CA ALA A 262 -18.39 4.80 8.87
C ALA A 262 -18.57 4.94 10.41
N LYS A 263 -19.48 4.15 11.00
CA LYS A 263 -19.68 4.12 12.46
C LYS A 263 -18.45 3.62 13.21
N LEU A 264 -17.75 2.61 12.68
CA LEU A 264 -16.50 2.12 13.26
C LEU A 264 -15.42 3.21 13.26
N VAL A 265 -15.26 3.94 12.15
CA VAL A 265 -14.31 5.05 12.05
C VAL A 265 -14.64 6.16 13.06
N GLU A 266 -15.91 6.51 13.21
CA GLU A 266 -16.35 7.46 14.25
C GLU A 266 -15.95 6.98 15.66
N GLU A 267 -16.14 5.71 15.95
CA GLU A 267 -15.80 5.15 17.25
C GLU A 267 -14.29 5.09 17.51
N ILE A 268 -13.50 4.80 16.46
CA ILE A 268 -12.03 4.89 16.51
C ILE A 268 -11.58 6.33 16.78
N HIS A 269 -12.18 7.31 16.09
CA HIS A 269 -11.86 8.73 16.27
C HIS A 269 -12.24 9.25 17.67
N LYS A 270 -13.36 8.79 18.27
CA LYS A 270 -13.73 9.13 19.65
C LYS A 270 -12.69 8.69 20.67
N ARG A 271 -11.94 7.63 20.39
CA ARG A 271 -10.81 7.16 21.21
C ARG A 271 -9.50 7.91 20.92
N GLY A 272 -9.51 8.90 20.04
CA GLY A 272 -8.31 9.67 19.66
C GLY A 272 -7.41 8.97 18.64
N MET A 273 -7.76 7.77 18.19
CA MET A 273 -7.01 7.04 17.16
C MET A 273 -7.37 7.53 15.76
N LYS A 274 -6.46 7.32 14.80
CA LYS A 274 -6.64 7.62 13.38
C LYS A 274 -6.82 6.35 12.57
N VAL A 275 -7.34 6.48 11.35
CA VAL A 275 -7.54 5.37 10.41
C VAL A 275 -6.82 5.65 9.10
N ILE A 276 -6.11 4.65 8.60
CA ILE A 276 -5.55 4.60 7.25
C ILE A 276 -6.17 3.39 6.55
N ILE A 277 -6.66 3.60 5.32
CA ILE A 277 -7.19 2.54 4.46
C ILE A 277 -6.20 2.30 3.34
N ASP A 278 -5.89 1.03 3.07
CA ASP A 278 -5.04 0.63 1.95
C ASP A 278 -5.79 0.83 0.61
N GLY A 279 -5.20 1.62 -0.28
CA GLY A 279 -5.71 1.88 -1.62
C GLY A 279 -4.92 1.10 -2.67
N VAL A 280 -5.49 0.03 -3.19
CA VAL A 280 -4.85 -0.79 -4.24
C VAL A 280 -5.19 -0.22 -5.62
N PHE A 281 -4.39 0.74 -6.10
CA PHE A 281 -4.68 1.45 -7.35
C PHE A 281 -3.82 1.00 -8.54
N ASN A 282 -2.79 0.17 -8.34
CA ASN A 282 -1.95 -0.34 -9.43
C ASN A 282 -2.67 -1.39 -10.30
N HIS A 283 -3.50 -2.22 -9.69
CA HIS A 283 -4.26 -3.31 -10.30
C HIS A 283 -5.57 -3.52 -9.55
N CYS A 284 -6.49 -4.24 -10.16
CA CYS A 284 -7.68 -4.77 -9.51
C CYS A 284 -7.65 -6.31 -9.48
N GLY A 285 -8.72 -6.96 -9.06
CA GLY A 285 -8.90 -8.40 -9.20
C GLY A 285 -9.55 -8.78 -10.54
N SER A 286 -9.43 -10.04 -10.94
CA SER A 286 -10.13 -10.57 -12.12
C SER A 286 -11.65 -10.58 -11.97
N PHE A 287 -12.16 -10.56 -10.74
CA PHE A 287 -13.59 -10.43 -10.41
C PHE A 287 -14.11 -9.00 -10.51
N ASN A 288 -13.24 -8.01 -10.76
CA ASN A 288 -13.60 -6.61 -10.73
C ASN A 288 -14.73 -6.27 -11.72
N LYS A 289 -15.70 -5.48 -11.28
CA LYS A 289 -16.90 -5.12 -12.06
C LYS A 289 -16.60 -4.40 -13.38
N TRP A 290 -15.44 -3.74 -13.51
CA TRP A 290 -15.05 -3.09 -14.76
C TRP A 290 -14.53 -4.08 -15.79
N LEU A 291 -13.93 -5.20 -15.35
CA LEU A 291 -13.47 -6.29 -16.22
C LEU A 291 -14.57 -7.34 -16.40
N ASP A 292 -15.19 -7.78 -15.31
CA ASP A 292 -16.21 -8.82 -15.18
C ASP A 292 -15.84 -10.15 -15.86
N ARG A 293 -14.61 -10.62 -15.62
CA ARG A 293 -14.13 -11.90 -16.16
C ARG A 293 -14.96 -13.09 -15.67
N GLU A 294 -15.50 -13.00 -14.48
CA GLU A 294 -16.29 -14.07 -13.86
C GLU A 294 -17.79 -13.99 -14.20
N HIS A 295 -18.22 -13.01 -15.01
CA HIS A 295 -19.60 -12.80 -15.44
C HIS A 295 -20.59 -12.60 -14.25
N ILE A 296 -20.11 -12.10 -13.14
CA ILE A 296 -20.91 -11.88 -11.92
C ILE A 296 -21.87 -10.71 -12.13
N TYR A 297 -21.39 -9.63 -12.76
CA TYR A 297 -22.13 -8.37 -12.97
C TYR A 297 -23.01 -8.39 -14.22
N SER A 298 -22.64 -9.16 -15.24
CA SER A 298 -23.42 -9.32 -16.46
C SER A 298 -24.79 -10.02 -16.24
N THR A 299 -24.97 -10.69 -15.10
CA THR A 299 -26.26 -11.27 -14.70
C THR A 299 -27.30 -10.21 -14.30
N SER A 300 -26.90 -8.96 -14.07
CA SER A 300 -27.76 -7.83 -13.69
C SER A 300 -27.53 -6.60 -14.58
N PRO A 301 -27.83 -6.69 -15.90
CA PRO A 301 -27.50 -5.65 -16.88
C PRO A 301 -28.24 -4.33 -16.67
N GLU A 302 -29.35 -4.33 -15.93
CA GLU A 302 -30.08 -3.13 -15.52
C GLU A 302 -29.36 -2.34 -14.42
N GLN A 303 -28.45 -2.97 -13.69
CA GLN A 303 -27.72 -2.39 -12.57
C GLN A 303 -26.26 -2.09 -12.93
N TYR A 304 -25.64 -2.94 -13.77
CA TYR A 304 -24.23 -2.87 -14.11
C TYR A 304 -24.02 -2.81 -15.62
N ALA A 305 -23.04 -1.99 -16.06
CA ALA A 305 -22.64 -2.00 -17.45
C ALA A 305 -21.81 -3.26 -17.75
N SER A 306 -21.81 -3.69 -19.01
CA SER A 306 -20.99 -4.80 -19.49
C SER A 306 -19.51 -4.59 -19.21
N GLY A 307 -18.83 -5.62 -18.69
CA GLY A 307 -17.41 -5.59 -18.40
C GLY A 307 -16.52 -5.52 -19.65
N ALA A 308 -15.30 -5.02 -19.47
CA ALA A 308 -14.34 -4.90 -20.56
C ALA A 308 -13.85 -6.28 -21.08
N TYR A 309 -13.94 -7.32 -20.29
CA TYR A 309 -13.64 -8.69 -20.70
C TYR A 309 -14.63 -9.22 -21.75
N GLU A 310 -15.91 -8.90 -21.57
CA GLU A 310 -17.01 -9.40 -22.41
C GLU A 310 -17.17 -8.61 -23.71
N SER A 311 -16.87 -7.30 -23.70
CA SER A 311 -17.22 -6.43 -24.83
C SER A 311 -16.19 -5.34 -25.08
N PHE A 312 -15.79 -5.22 -26.36
CA PHE A 312 -15.01 -4.06 -26.83
C PHE A 312 -15.74 -2.73 -26.61
N ASN A 313 -17.07 -2.72 -26.63
CA ASN A 313 -17.88 -1.53 -26.42
C ASN A 313 -18.18 -1.22 -24.95
N SER A 314 -17.56 -1.95 -24.02
CA SER A 314 -17.68 -1.65 -22.61
C SER A 314 -17.22 -0.22 -22.30
N PRO A 315 -17.92 0.52 -21.43
CA PRO A 315 -17.47 1.84 -20.97
C PRO A 315 -16.14 1.75 -20.20
N TYR A 316 -15.74 0.56 -19.78
CA TYR A 316 -14.51 0.31 -19.04
C TYR A 316 -13.38 -0.25 -19.93
N HIS A 317 -13.56 -0.29 -21.25
CA HIS A 317 -12.58 -0.87 -22.17
C HIS A 317 -11.19 -0.25 -22.02
N THR A 318 -11.11 1.08 -21.87
CA THR A 318 -9.82 1.80 -21.74
C THR A 318 -9.19 1.71 -20.35
N PHE A 319 -9.89 1.16 -19.35
CA PHE A 319 -9.34 0.93 -18.02
C PHE A 319 -8.27 -0.15 -18.00
N PHE A 320 -8.23 -0.96 -19.05
CA PHE A 320 -7.30 -2.07 -19.22
C PHE A 320 -6.60 -1.97 -20.57
N LYS A 321 -5.39 -2.51 -20.65
CA LYS A 321 -4.63 -2.62 -21.89
C LYS A 321 -4.78 -4.02 -22.44
N PHE A 322 -5.46 -4.15 -23.60
CA PHE A 322 -5.63 -5.42 -24.31
C PHE A 322 -4.62 -5.55 -25.44
N TYR A 323 -4.14 -6.78 -25.70
CA TYR A 323 -3.15 -7.09 -26.73
C TYR A 323 -3.74 -7.80 -27.95
N SER A 324 -5.03 -8.14 -27.91
CA SER A 324 -5.76 -8.74 -29.03
C SER A 324 -7.17 -8.16 -29.15
N ASN A 325 -7.82 -8.40 -30.30
CA ASN A 325 -9.22 -8.03 -30.56
C ASN A 325 -10.15 -9.26 -30.49
N GLN A 326 -9.91 -10.18 -29.58
CA GLN A 326 -10.66 -11.44 -29.45
C GLN A 326 -11.79 -11.27 -28.44
N TRP A 327 -12.88 -10.62 -28.84
CA TRP A 327 -14.13 -10.54 -28.09
C TRP A 327 -15.18 -11.53 -28.63
N PRO A 328 -16.09 -12.02 -27.80
CA PRO A 328 -16.16 -11.85 -26.34
C PRO A 328 -15.07 -12.64 -25.59
N ASP A 329 -14.98 -12.37 -24.28
CA ASP A 329 -14.07 -13.06 -23.35
C ASP A 329 -12.58 -12.86 -23.68
N ASN A 330 -12.19 -11.58 -23.83
CA ASN A 330 -10.82 -11.22 -24.16
C ASN A 330 -9.90 -11.28 -22.94
N ASN A 331 -9.09 -12.34 -22.87
CA ASN A 331 -8.12 -12.59 -21.81
C ASN A 331 -6.72 -12.01 -22.08
N SER A 332 -6.55 -11.18 -23.13
CA SER A 332 -5.26 -10.62 -23.52
C SER A 332 -4.89 -9.33 -22.78
N TYR A 333 -5.52 -9.04 -21.65
CA TYR A 333 -5.22 -7.85 -20.84
C TYR A 333 -3.89 -7.95 -20.10
N ASP A 334 -3.30 -6.78 -19.80
CA ASP A 334 -2.05 -6.70 -19.01
C ASP A 334 -2.34 -7.03 -17.53
N GLY A 335 -1.52 -7.92 -16.96
CA GLY A 335 -1.57 -8.29 -15.55
C GLY A 335 -0.33 -7.84 -14.79
N TRP A 336 -0.49 -7.47 -13.52
CA TRP A 336 0.63 -7.13 -12.65
C TRP A 336 1.56 -8.33 -12.49
N TRP A 337 2.84 -8.16 -12.88
CA TRP A 337 3.82 -9.23 -13.03
C TRP A 337 3.36 -10.41 -13.91
N GLY A 338 2.47 -10.15 -14.86
CA GLY A 338 1.93 -11.18 -15.75
C GLY A 338 0.85 -12.07 -15.13
N ASN A 339 0.36 -11.75 -13.93
CA ASN A 339 -0.72 -12.49 -13.29
C ASN A 339 -2.08 -12.05 -13.85
N ASP A 340 -2.81 -12.97 -14.46
CA ASP A 340 -4.13 -12.74 -15.04
C ASP A 340 -5.23 -12.52 -13.98
N THR A 341 -5.00 -12.97 -12.75
CA THR A 341 -5.88 -12.68 -11.59
C THR A 341 -5.74 -11.28 -11.04
N LEU A 342 -4.72 -10.52 -11.48
CA LEU A 342 -4.40 -9.17 -11.04
C LEU A 342 -4.31 -8.21 -12.25
N PRO A 343 -5.44 -7.91 -12.92
CA PRO A 343 -5.49 -7.01 -14.07
C PRO A 343 -4.94 -5.63 -13.71
N LYS A 344 -3.95 -5.17 -14.50
CA LYS A 344 -3.32 -3.87 -14.29
C LYS A 344 -4.24 -2.76 -14.78
N LEU A 345 -4.38 -1.71 -13.96
CA LEU A 345 -5.14 -0.52 -14.35
C LEU A 345 -4.32 0.36 -15.30
N ASN A 346 -4.98 0.89 -16.31
CA ASN A 346 -4.38 1.73 -17.34
C ASN A 346 -4.56 3.20 -16.99
N TYR A 347 -3.46 3.89 -16.69
CA TYR A 347 -3.42 5.33 -16.40
C TYR A 347 -2.87 6.17 -17.56
N GLU A 348 -2.62 5.56 -18.73
CA GLU A 348 -2.06 6.24 -19.89
C GLU A 348 -3.16 6.88 -20.76
N GLU A 349 -4.41 6.45 -20.61
CA GLU A 349 -5.58 7.00 -21.29
C GLU A 349 -6.52 7.65 -20.27
N ALA A 350 -6.71 8.97 -20.38
CA ALA A 350 -7.61 9.76 -19.56
C ALA A 350 -8.91 10.06 -20.32
#